data_0a960104d8eadc563d9eccf758557911
#
_entry.id   0a960104d8eadc563d9eccf758557911
#
_cell.length_a   1.000
_cell.length_b   1.000
_cell.length_c   1.000
_cell.angle_alpha   90.00
_cell.angle_beta   90.00
_cell.angle_gamma   90.00
#
_symmetry.space_group_name_H-M   'P 1'
#
loop_
_entity.id
_entity.type
_entity.pdbx_description
1 polymer ?
#
loop_
_entity_poly.entity_id
_entity_poly.type
_entity_poly.pdbx_seq_one_letter_code
_entity_poly.pdbx_strand_id
1 'polypeptide(L)'
;IKKYWDFLQEWLGITPYVYGISGRQWNDVPRQAEQLMKEHGEEVDAIIVLMGTNDFNAGIPIGEWFTETEEQVLAARGEMKKMETRKKRTPVMDSNTYKGRINIGITRMKQLFPDKQIILLTPLHRAFANFGETNVQPDENYQNSCGEYVDAYVQAVKEAGNLWGLPVIDFNSVTGMNPMIEEQLIYFYDSGFDRLHPNTKGQERMARTLMYQLLALPV
;
A
#
# COMPACT_ATOMS: atom_id res chain seq x y z
N ILE A 1 17.38 7.63 12.66
CA ILE A 1 17.60 6.56 11.66
C ILE A 1 17.37 7.16 10.29
N LYS A 2 18.36 7.03 9.40
CA LYS A 2 18.24 7.38 8.00
C LYS A 2 17.21 6.49 7.33
N LYS A 3 16.25 7.06 6.59
CA LYS A 3 15.13 6.38 6.00
C LYS A 3 15.37 6.07 4.52
N TYR A 4 14.58 5.18 3.92
CA TYR A 4 14.75 4.79 2.53
C TYR A 4 14.63 5.97 1.56
N TRP A 5 13.79 6.95 1.83
CA TRP A 5 13.69 8.16 1.02
C TRP A 5 14.91 9.08 1.11
N ASP A 6 15.64 9.11 2.25
CA ASP A 6 16.89 9.86 2.38
C ASP A 6 18.00 9.25 1.49
N PHE A 7 18.04 7.91 1.39
CA PHE A 7 18.95 7.22 0.47
C PHE A 7 18.58 7.47 -0.99
N LEU A 8 17.29 7.43 -1.34
CA LEU A 8 16.83 7.73 -2.70
C LEU A 8 17.14 9.17 -3.10
N GLN A 9 16.98 10.13 -2.19
CA GLN A 9 17.39 11.51 -2.42
C GLN A 9 18.88 11.61 -2.78
N GLU A 10 19.74 10.94 -2.03
CA GLU A 10 21.19 10.94 -2.30
C GLU A 10 21.54 10.24 -3.62
N TRP A 11 20.90 9.11 -3.92
CA TRP A 11 21.28 8.29 -5.06
C TRP A 11 20.64 8.74 -6.38
N LEU A 12 19.45 9.30 -6.34
CA LEU A 12 18.67 9.69 -7.53
C LEU A 12 18.53 11.20 -7.68
N GLY A 13 18.90 12.00 -6.69
CA GLY A 13 18.73 13.46 -6.72
C GLY A 13 17.28 13.91 -6.65
N ILE A 14 16.36 13.07 -6.17
CA ILE A 14 14.94 13.42 -6.00
C ILE A 14 14.73 14.27 -4.74
N THR A 15 13.61 14.99 -4.69
CA THR A 15 13.15 15.70 -3.51
C THR A 15 11.99 14.95 -2.87
N PRO A 16 12.17 14.23 -1.76
CA PRO A 16 11.07 13.51 -1.12
C PRO A 16 10.21 14.44 -0.27
N TYR A 17 8.91 14.47 -0.53
CA TYR A 17 7.89 15.06 0.34
C TYR A 17 7.24 13.95 1.16
N VAL A 18 7.45 13.94 2.48
CA VAL A 18 7.09 12.81 3.35
C VAL A 18 5.86 13.13 4.18
N TYR A 19 4.75 12.46 3.88
CA TYR A 19 3.47 12.60 4.59
C TYR A 19 3.14 11.40 5.48
N GLY A 20 4.00 10.39 5.50
CA GLY A 20 3.83 9.19 6.33
C GLY A 20 3.91 9.53 7.82
N ILE A 21 2.90 9.12 8.57
CA ILE A 21 2.82 9.27 10.03
C ILE A 21 2.76 7.88 10.65
N SER A 22 3.53 7.64 11.71
CA SER A 22 3.53 6.36 12.43
C SER A 22 2.12 5.96 12.87
N GLY A 23 1.79 4.68 12.72
CA GLY A 23 0.48 4.13 13.11
C GLY A 23 -0.65 4.40 12.12
N ARG A 24 -0.45 5.15 11.04
CA ARG A 24 -1.52 5.45 10.08
C ARG A 24 -1.84 4.25 9.19
N GLN A 25 -3.08 4.24 8.72
CA GLN A 25 -3.73 3.20 7.94
C GLN A 25 -4.22 3.76 6.60
N TRP A 26 -4.72 2.93 5.70
CA TRP A 26 -5.24 3.37 4.39
C TRP A 26 -6.34 4.44 4.47
N ASN A 27 -7.12 4.47 5.53
CA ASN A 27 -8.14 5.51 5.73
C ASN A 27 -7.56 6.93 5.88
N ASP A 28 -6.26 7.08 6.14
CA ASP A 28 -5.59 8.38 6.24
C ASP A 28 -5.02 8.86 4.88
N VAL A 29 -4.93 7.99 3.88
CA VAL A 29 -4.38 8.32 2.55
C VAL A 29 -5.07 9.50 1.88
N PRO A 30 -6.41 9.63 1.89
CA PRO A 30 -7.08 10.80 1.32
C PRO A 30 -6.61 12.12 1.93
N ARG A 31 -6.49 12.19 3.26
CA ARG A 31 -6.00 13.38 3.98
C ARG A 31 -4.56 13.72 3.59
N GLN A 32 -3.68 12.69 3.52
CA GLN A 32 -2.28 12.89 3.12
C GLN A 32 -2.18 13.39 1.68
N ALA A 33 -2.99 12.85 0.76
CA ALA A 33 -3.04 13.30 -0.63
C ALA A 33 -3.55 14.75 -0.77
N GLU A 34 -4.55 15.14 0.02
CA GLU A 34 -5.06 16.52 0.05
C GLU A 34 -4.01 17.50 0.59
N GLN A 35 -3.29 17.09 1.61
CA GLN A 35 -2.20 17.90 2.17
C GLN A 35 -1.06 18.05 1.16
N LEU A 36 -0.64 16.97 0.49
CA LEU A 36 0.36 17.00 -0.57
C LEU A 36 -0.07 17.94 -1.71
N MET A 37 -1.31 17.83 -2.18
CA MET A 37 -1.83 18.71 -3.24
C MET A 37 -1.79 20.18 -2.83
N LYS A 38 -2.18 20.48 -1.59
CA LYS A 38 -2.19 21.86 -1.07
C LYS A 38 -0.79 22.46 -0.97
N GLU A 39 0.20 21.67 -0.59
CA GLU A 39 1.55 22.14 -0.28
C GLU A 39 2.49 22.08 -1.49
N HIS A 40 2.37 21.05 -2.35
CA HIS A 40 3.32 20.74 -3.43
C HIS A 40 2.66 20.20 -4.70
N GLY A 41 1.38 20.43 -4.93
CA GLY A 41 0.63 19.77 -6.00
C GLY A 41 1.24 19.86 -7.40
N GLU A 42 1.83 21.00 -7.75
CA GLU A 42 2.46 21.21 -9.06
C GLU A 42 3.90 20.67 -9.15
N GLU A 43 4.53 20.43 -7.98
CA GLU A 43 5.92 19.99 -7.90
C GLU A 43 6.06 18.46 -7.89
N VAL A 44 4.93 17.75 -7.78
CA VAL A 44 4.91 16.29 -7.66
C VAL A 44 5.05 15.63 -9.03
N ASP A 45 6.03 14.76 -9.18
CA ASP A 45 6.19 13.90 -10.35
C ASP A 45 5.58 12.51 -10.13
N ALA A 46 5.75 11.95 -8.92
CA ALA A 46 5.24 10.63 -8.57
C ALA A 46 4.83 10.54 -7.09
N ILE A 47 3.88 9.65 -6.80
CA ILE A 47 3.40 9.37 -5.44
C ILE A 47 3.65 7.90 -5.13
N ILE A 48 4.31 7.63 -4.01
CA ILE A 48 4.60 6.28 -3.54
C ILE A 48 3.82 6.01 -2.25
N VAL A 49 3.05 4.93 -2.21
CA VAL A 49 2.21 4.56 -1.06
C VAL A 49 2.68 3.23 -0.49
N LEU A 50 3.16 3.26 0.76
CA LEU A 50 3.48 2.08 1.57
C LEU A 50 2.55 2.05 2.78
N MET A 51 1.45 1.31 2.69
CA MET A 51 0.41 1.20 3.70
C MET A 51 -0.07 -0.25 3.84
N GLY A 52 -0.71 -0.58 4.97
CA GLY A 52 -1.37 -1.86 5.20
C GLY A 52 -0.92 -2.58 6.48
N THR A 53 0.33 -2.40 6.92
CA THR A 53 0.83 -3.01 8.16
C THR A 53 -0.04 -2.64 9.37
N ASN A 54 -0.45 -1.39 9.49
CA ASN A 54 -1.29 -0.93 10.59
C ASN A 54 -2.77 -1.30 10.41
N ASP A 55 -3.25 -1.46 9.18
CA ASP A 55 -4.60 -2.01 8.92
C ASP A 55 -4.66 -3.47 9.37
N PHE A 56 -3.63 -4.30 9.06
CA PHE A 56 -3.51 -5.65 9.57
C PHE A 56 -3.50 -5.68 11.11
N ASN A 57 -2.63 -4.88 11.73
CA ASN A 57 -2.49 -4.84 13.19
C ASN A 57 -3.77 -4.40 13.90
N ALA A 58 -4.55 -3.53 13.28
CA ALA A 58 -5.84 -3.07 13.81
C ALA A 58 -7.01 -4.05 13.52
N GLY A 59 -6.75 -5.16 12.83
CA GLY A 59 -7.78 -6.15 12.48
C GLY A 59 -8.87 -5.59 11.56
N ILE A 60 -8.49 -4.79 10.58
CA ILE A 60 -9.45 -4.24 9.60
C ILE A 60 -9.85 -5.35 8.64
N PRO A 61 -11.14 -5.74 8.55
CA PRO A 61 -11.60 -6.79 7.65
C PRO A 61 -11.22 -6.51 6.19
N ILE A 62 -10.88 -7.54 5.44
CA ILE A 62 -10.45 -7.40 4.03
C ILE A 62 -11.57 -6.79 3.16
N GLY A 63 -12.80 -7.28 3.27
CA GLY A 63 -13.94 -6.81 2.47
C GLY A 63 -13.86 -7.20 1.00
N GLU A 64 -14.74 -6.60 0.19
CA GLU A 64 -14.87 -6.86 -1.23
C GLU A 64 -14.46 -5.63 -2.06
N TRP A 65 -13.96 -5.87 -3.28
CA TRP A 65 -13.63 -4.79 -4.22
C TRP A 65 -14.84 -4.12 -4.82
N PHE A 66 -15.89 -4.91 -5.12
CA PHE A 66 -17.05 -4.48 -5.87
C PHE A 66 -18.34 -5.05 -5.28
N THR A 67 -19.42 -4.31 -5.41
CA THR A 67 -20.77 -4.83 -5.42
C THR A 67 -21.22 -5.07 -6.86
N GLU A 68 -22.17 -6.00 -7.08
CA GLU A 68 -22.75 -6.29 -8.39
C GLU A 68 -24.26 -5.98 -8.38
N THR A 69 -24.71 -5.30 -9.42
CA THR A 69 -26.14 -5.03 -9.68
C THR A 69 -26.47 -5.40 -11.12
N GLU A 70 -27.73 -5.74 -11.40
CA GLU A 70 -28.21 -5.90 -12.78
C GLU A 70 -28.71 -4.55 -13.28
N GLU A 71 -28.20 -4.09 -14.42
CA GLU A 71 -28.57 -2.82 -15.04
C GLU A 71 -28.79 -2.98 -16.54
N GLN A 72 -29.63 -2.08 -17.09
CA GLN A 72 -29.82 -1.96 -18.53
C GLN A 72 -28.64 -1.21 -19.15
N VAL A 73 -28.01 -1.80 -20.16
CA VAL A 73 -26.90 -1.17 -20.90
C VAL A 73 -27.18 -1.22 -22.41
N LEU A 74 -26.88 -0.12 -23.08
CA LEU A 74 -26.95 -0.07 -24.54
C LEU A 74 -25.78 -0.83 -25.12
N ALA A 75 -26.05 -1.83 -25.95
CA ALA A 75 -25.04 -2.67 -26.60
C ALA A 75 -25.37 -2.92 -28.08
N ALA A 76 -24.33 -3.14 -28.88
CA ALA A 76 -24.43 -3.59 -30.27
C ALA A 76 -23.18 -4.40 -30.65
N ARG A 77 -23.35 -5.46 -31.42
CA ARG A 77 -22.26 -6.23 -32.01
C ARG A 77 -22.68 -6.76 -33.39
N GLY A 78 -22.46 -5.95 -34.42
CA GLY A 78 -22.87 -6.28 -35.81
C GLY A 78 -24.38 -6.19 -36.09
N GLU A 79 -25.16 -5.78 -35.08
CA GLU A 79 -26.62 -5.62 -35.15
C GLU A 79 -27.00 -4.17 -34.71
N MET A 80 -28.30 -3.86 -34.83
CA MET A 80 -28.82 -2.59 -34.31
C MET A 80 -28.64 -2.50 -32.78
N LYS A 81 -28.36 -1.29 -32.29
CA LYS A 81 -28.26 -1.00 -30.86
C LYS A 81 -29.52 -1.47 -30.12
N LYS A 82 -29.36 -2.18 -29.03
CA LYS A 82 -30.45 -2.63 -28.14
C LYS A 82 -30.07 -2.50 -26.69
N MET A 83 -31.08 -2.39 -25.85
CA MET A 83 -30.88 -2.46 -24.40
C MET A 83 -30.77 -3.92 -23.97
N GLU A 84 -29.75 -4.22 -23.17
CA GLU A 84 -29.53 -5.56 -22.60
C GLU A 84 -29.33 -5.47 -21.10
N THR A 85 -29.85 -6.46 -20.37
CA THR A 85 -29.59 -6.59 -18.94
C THR A 85 -28.23 -7.23 -18.72
N ARG A 86 -27.34 -6.57 -18.02
CA ARG A 86 -26.01 -7.11 -17.67
C ARG A 86 -25.67 -6.79 -16.22
N LYS A 87 -24.82 -7.62 -15.62
CA LYS A 87 -24.22 -7.31 -14.33
C LYS A 87 -23.21 -6.18 -14.46
N LYS A 88 -23.36 -5.20 -13.58
CA LYS A 88 -22.45 -4.06 -13.44
C LYS A 88 -21.77 -4.14 -12.09
N ARG A 89 -20.47 -3.95 -12.07
CA ARG A 89 -19.68 -3.81 -10.84
C ARG A 89 -19.52 -2.35 -10.47
N THR A 90 -19.69 -2.06 -9.17
CA THR A 90 -19.43 -0.74 -8.58
C THR A 90 -18.41 -0.90 -7.47
N PRO A 91 -17.32 -0.10 -7.44
CA PRO A 91 -16.32 -0.17 -6.36
C PRO A 91 -16.96 0.07 -4.99
N VAL A 92 -16.60 -0.76 -4.02
CA VAL A 92 -17.01 -0.59 -2.63
C VAL A 92 -16.21 0.56 -2.01
N MET A 93 -16.90 1.60 -1.54
CA MET A 93 -16.31 2.77 -0.87
C MET A 93 -16.63 2.71 0.64
N ASP A 94 -16.19 1.63 1.30
CA ASP A 94 -16.41 1.39 2.72
C ASP A 94 -15.13 1.58 3.53
N SER A 95 -15.07 2.60 4.36
CA SER A 95 -13.92 2.89 5.23
C SER A 95 -13.71 1.87 6.36
N ASN A 96 -14.66 0.95 6.58
CA ASN A 96 -14.56 -0.10 7.58
C ASN A 96 -13.86 -1.37 7.05
N THR A 97 -13.63 -1.47 5.74
CA THR A 97 -12.96 -2.60 5.11
C THR A 97 -11.67 -2.17 4.43
N TYR A 98 -10.68 -3.07 4.38
CA TYR A 98 -9.36 -2.77 3.82
C TYR A 98 -9.42 -2.44 2.32
N LYS A 99 -10.11 -3.28 1.53
CA LYS A 99 -10.32 -3.03 0.09
C LYS A 99 -11.11 -1.76 -0.17
N GLY A 100 -12.13 -1.48 0.66
CA GLY A 100 -12.89 -0.23 0.58
C GLY A 100 -12.03 1.01 0.86
N ARG A 101 -11.15 0.97 1.87
CA ARG A 101 -10.19 2.03 2.16
C ARG A 101 -9.21 2.26 1.00
N ILE A 102 -8.72 1.19 0.38
CA ILE A 102 -7.85 1.27 -0.80
C ILE A 102 -8.60 1.94 -1.96
N ASN A 103 -9.84 1.52 -2.24
CA ASN A 103 -10.68 2.14 -3.27
C ASN A 103 -10.85 3.65 -3.04
N ILE A 104 -11.17 4.06 -1.81
CA ILE A 104 -11.32 5.47 -1.43
C ILE A 104 -10.00 6.23 -1.62
N GLY A 105 -8.90 5.68 -1.09
CA GLY A 105 -7.57 6.31 -1.16
C GLY A 105 -7.08 6.51 -2.60
N ILE A 106 -7.16 5.47 -3.42
CA ILE A 106 -6.73 5.53 -4.83
C ILE A 106 -7.62 6.47 -5.64
N THR A 107 -8.95 6.39 -5.45
CA THR A 107 -9.88 7.31 -6.11
C THR A 107 -9.51 8.76 -5.81
N ARG A 108 -9.27 9.08 -4.54
CA ARG A 108 -8.92 10.44 -4.15
C ARG A 108 -7.59 10.90 -4.72
N MET A 109 -6.56 10.06 -4.70
CA MET A 109 -5.26 10.36 -5.33
C MET A 109 -5.39 10.60 -6.83
N LYS A 110 -6.13 9.76 -7.56
CA LYS A 110 -6.34 9.94 -9.01
C LYS A 110 -7.17 11.18 -9.35
N GLN A 111 -8.07 11.61 -8.48
CA GLN A 111 -8.82 12.87 -8.65
C GLN A 111 -7.93 14.10 -8.48
N LEU A 112 -7.03 14.06 -7.49
CA LEU A 112 -6.12 15.18 -7.19
C LEU A 112 -4.91 15.22 -8.15
N PHE A 113 -4.41 14.06 -8.56
CA PHE A 113 -3.21 13.89 -9.36
C PHE A 113 -3.48 13.03 -10.60
N PRO A 114 -4.35 13.49 -11.54
CA PRO A 114 -4.81 12.66 -12.65
C PRO A 114 -3.72 12.31 -13.66
N ASP A 115 -2.66 13.12 -13.75
CA ASP A 115 -1.53 12.99 -14.67
C ASP A 115 -0.24 12.49 -14.01
N LYS A 116 -0.26 12.26 -12.69
CA LYS A 116 0.94 11.83 -11.96
C LYS A 116 1.00 10.31 -11.78
N GLN A 117 2.21 9.79 -11.74
CA GLN A 117 2.42 8.37 -11.48
C GLN A 117 2.15 8.06 -10.00
N ILE A 118 1.27 7.09 -9.74
CA ILE A 118 0.99 6.57 -8.40
C ILE A 118 1.51 5.14 -8.35
N ILE A 119 2.36 4.84 -7.38
CA ILE A 119 3.03 3.54 -7.21
C ILE A 119 2.65 2.97 -5.85
N LEU A 120 2.17 1.74 -5.82
CA LEU A 120 1.84 1.03 -4.59
C LEU A 120 3.01 0.14 -4.17
N LEU A 121 3.31 0.14 -2.88
CA LEU A 121 4.22 -0.82 -2.26
C LEU A 121 3.42 -1.75 -1.37
N THR A 122 3.67 -3.05 -1.44
CA THR A 122 3.08 -4.00 -0.50
C THR A 122 3.71 -3.86 0.89
N PRO A 123 3.00 -4.20 1.98
CA PRO A 123 3.60 -4.32 3.29
C PRO A 123 4.81 -5.27 3.28
N LEU A 124 5.81 -4.97 4.09
CA LEU A 124 6.96 -5.84 4.34
C LEU A 124 6.55 -7.07 5.18
N HIS A 125 7.36 -8.12 5.15
CA HIS A 125 7.32 -9.14 6.19
C HIS A 125 7.53 -8.52 7.56
N ARG A 126 6.85 -9.07 8.56
CA ARG A 126 6.85 -8.56 9.93
C ARG A 126 6.94 -9.68 10.96
N ALA A 127 7.66 -9.41 12.03
CA ALA A 127 7.68 -10.32 13.17
C ALA A 127 7.24 -9.59 14.45
N PHE A 128 7.44 -10.24 15.58
CA PHE A 128 7.03 -9.77 16.89
C PHE A 128 7.57 -8.37 17.20
N ALA A 129 6.70 -7.53 17.78
CA ALA A 129 7.08 -6.25 18.34
C ALA A 129 6.38 -5.98 19.68
N ASN A 130 7.09 -5.39 20.62
CA ASN A 130 6.57 -5.06 21.95
C ASN A 130 6.98 -3.62 22.32
N PHE A 131 6.01 -2.72 22.31
CA PHE A 131 6.20 -1.29 22.63
C PHE A 131 5.57 -0.93 23.99
N GLY A 132 5.36 -1.89 24.87
CA GLY A 132 4.79 -1.72 26.21
C GLY A 132 3.46 -2.44 26.39
N GLU A 133 2.81 -2.24 27.52
CA GLU A 133 1.65 -3.03 27.97
C GLU A 133 0.43 -2.97 27.02
N THR A 134 0.28 -1.90 26.28
CA THR A 134 -0.88 -1.69 25.40
C THR A 134 -0.58 -1.85 23.91
N ASN A 135 0.66 -2.16 23.55
CA ASN A 135 1.06 -2.29 22.14
C ASN A 135 2.04 -3.47 21.96
N VAL A 136 1.51 -4.66 21.97
CA VAL A 136 2.22 -5.91 21.67
C VAL A 136 1.63 -6.49 20.38
N GLN A 137 2.49 -6.70 19.39
CA GLN A 137 2.11 -7.15 18.07
C GLN A 137 2.72 -8.53 17.81
N PRO A 138 1.91 -9.59 17.67
CA PRO A 138 2.37 -10.90 17.27
C PRO A 138 3.04 -10.89 15.90
N ASP A 139 3.83 -11.91 15.60
CA ASP A 139 4.39 -12.08 14.26
C ASP A 139 3.31 -12.46 13.23
N GLU A 140 3.69 -12.45 11.96
CA GLU A 140 2.79 -12.65 10.82
C GLU A 140 2.22 -14.07 10.69
N ASN A 141 2.73 -15.05 11.45
CA ASN A 141 2.18 -16.40 11.49
C ASN A 141 0.89 -16.49 12.33
N TYR A 142 0.56 -15.43 13.06
CA TYR A 142 -0.69 -15.36 13.80
C TYR A 142 -1.72 -14.53 13.01
N GLN A 143 -2.96 -15.02 13.01
CA GLN A 143 -4.10 -14.24 12.53
C GLN A 143 -4.28 -12.99 13.40
N ASN A 144 -4.73 -11.92 12.78
CA ASN A 144 -5.16 -10.73 13.50
C ASN A 144 -6.54 -10.91 14.16
N SER A 145 -7.06 -9.88 14.81
CA SER A 145 -8.33 -9.94 15.53
C SER A 145 -9.57 -10.18 14.66
N CYS A 146 -9.49 -10.02 13.35
CA CYS A 146 -10.58 -10.37 12.43
C CYS A 146 -10.37 -11.73 11.72
N GLY A 147 -9.34 -12.51 12.09
CA GLY A 147 -9.10 -13.85 11.57
C GLY A 147 -8.30 -13.90 10.28
N GLU A 148 -7.63 -12.82 9.90
CA GLU A 148 -6.85 -12.73 8.66
C GLU A 148 -5.34 -12.82 8.92
N TYR A 149 -4.59 -13.42 7.99
CA TYR A 149 -3.14 -13.35 7.93
C TYR A 149 -2.68 -12.11 7.15
N VAL A 150 -1.43 -11.69 7.37
CA VAL A 150 -0.86 -10.53 6.67
C VAL A 150 -0.86 -10.70 5.15
N ASP A 151 -0.76 -11.94 4.67
CA ASP A 151 -0.81 -12.30 3.24
C ASP A 151 -2.05 -11.73 2.53
N ALA A 152 -3.20 -11.72 3.19
CA ALA A 152 -4.44 -11.16 2.63
C ALA A 152 -4.32 -9.65 2.36
N TYR A 153 -3.62 -8.92 3.22
CA TYR A 153 -3.37 -7.48 3.05
C TYR A 153 -2.35 -7.20 1.95
N VAL A 154 -1.29 -8.01 1.88
CA VAL A 154 -0.31 -7.97 0.78
C VAL A 154 -1.00 -8.24 -0.55
N GLN A 155 -1.80 -9.30 -0.63
CA GLN A 155 -2.52 -9.68 -1.84
C GLN A 155 -3.50 -8.60 -2.30
N ALA A 156 -4.22 -7.96 -1.38
CA ALA A 156 -5.13 -6.87 -1.72
C ALA A 156 -4.41 -5.68 -2.36
N VAL A 157 -3.21 -5.29 -1.90
CA VAL A 157 -2.42 -4.24 -2.57
C VAL A 157 -2.01 -4.65 -3.99
N LYS A 158 -1.63 -5.92 -4.19
CA LYS A 158 -1.28 -6.46 -5.52
C LYS A 158 -2.49 -6.42 -6.46
N GLU A 159 -3.66 -6.83 -5.99
CA GLU A 159 -4.92 -6.77 -6.74
C GLU A 159 -5.29 -5.33 -7.11
N ALA A 160 -5.13 -4.38 -6.19
CA ALA A 160 -5.43 -2.97 -6.41
C ALA A 160 -4.67 -2.40 -7.61
N GLY A 161 -3.42 -2.82 -7.82
CA GLY A 161 -2.63 -2.39 -8.99
C GLY A 161 -3.32 -2.71 -10.31
N ASN A 162 -3.78 -3.95 -10.47
CA ASN A 162 -4.51 -4.36 -11.69
C ASN A 162 -5.87 -3.67 -11.81
N LEU A 163 -6.60 -3.54 -10.71
CA LEU A 163 -7.96 -2.95 -10.73
C LEU A 163 -7.94 -1.45 -11.06
N TRP A 164 -6.92 -0.75 -10.60
CA TRP A 164 -6.83 0.71 -10.73
C TRP A 164 -5.82 1.18 -11.79
N GLY A 165 -5.12 0.25 -12.47
CA GLY A 165 -4.09 0.58 -13.46
C GLY A 165 -2.90 1.30 -12.83
N LEU A 166 -2.35 0.75 -11.74
CA LEU A 166 -1.21 1.29 -11.01
C LEU A 166 -0.08 0.27 -10.95
N PRO A 167 1.19 0.69 -11.10
CA PRO A 167 2.32 -0.19 -10.81
C PRO A 167 2.36 -0.55 -9.34
N VAL A 168 2.68 -1.83 -9.06
CA VAL A 168 2.88 -2.35 -7.71
C VAL A 168 4.29 -2.90 -7.59
N ILE A 169 5.03 -2.44 -6.59
CA ILE A 169 6.31 -3.01 -6.20
C ILE A 169 6.06 -3.88 -4.97
N ASP A 170 6.21 -5.20 -5.13
CA ASP A 170 5.94 -6.18 -4.09
C ASP A 170 7.08 -6.23 -3.06
N PHE A 171 7.12 -5.25 -2.15
CA PHE A 171 8.12 -5.15 -1.09
C PHE A 171 8.15 -6.37 -0.16
N ASN A 172 7.03 -7.07 -0.03
CA ASN A 172 6.97 -8.33 0.73
C ASN A 172 7.97 -9.35 0.17
N SER A 173 8.04 -9.48 -1.17
CA SER A 173 8.95 -10.44 -1.81
C SER A 173 10.29 -9.85 -2.23
N VAL A 174 10.31 -8.70 -2.95
CA VAL A 174 11.52 -8.24 -3.64
C VAL A 174 12.59 -7.64 -2.73
N THR A 175 12.25 -7.23 -1.51
CA THR A 175 13.26 -6.77 -0.55
C THR A 175 14.12 -7.92 -0.04
N GLY A 176 13.60 -9.15 -0.04
CA GLY A 176 14.24 -10.34 0.51
C GLY A 176 14.50 -10.22 2.01
N MET A 177 13.79 -9.35 2.72
CA MET A 177 13.88 -9.21 4.18
C MET A 177 12.79 -10.03 4.84
N ASN A 178 13.17 -10.99 5.69
CA ASN A 178 12.24 -11.81 6.47
C ASN A 178 12.67 -11.85 7.94
N PRO A 179 12.00 -11.13 8.85
CA PRO A 179 12.37 -11.08 10.26
C PRO A 179 12.06 -12.37 11.04
N MET A 180 11.48 -13.38 10.41
CA MET A 180 11.30 -14.72 10.98
C MET A 180 12.59 -15.55 10.93
N ILE A 181 13.61 -15.10 10.17
CA ILE A 181 14.93 -15.73 10.03
C ILE A 181 15.91 -14.95 10.91
N GLU A 182 16.54 -15.64 11.87
CA GLU A 182 17.41 -15.01 12.89
C GLU A 182 18.56 -14.22 12.24
N GLU A 183 19.21 -14.77 11.20
CA GLU A 183 20.33 -14.13 10.51
C GLU A 183 19.93 -12.85 9.77
N GLN A 184 18.63 -12.66 9.50
CA GLN A 184 18.11 -11.46 8.84
C GLN A 184 17.66 -10.36 9.80
N LEU A 185 17.70 -10.59 11.12
CA LEU A 185 17.42 -9.57 12.11
C LEU A 185 18.40 -8.39 12.06
N ILE A 186 19.52 -8.53 11.37
CA ILE A 186 20.45 -7.43 11.05
C ILE A 186 19.79 -6.25 10.31
N TYR A 187 18.62 -6.46 9.70
CA TYR A 187 17.84 -5.43 9.00
C TYR A 187 16.77 -4.78 9.84
N PHE A 188 16.51 -5.28 11.06
CA PHE A 188 15.43 -4.82 11.92
C PHE A 188 15.95 -4.07 13.13
N TYR A 189 15.08 -3.29 13.78
CA TYR A 189 15.48 -2.31 14.78
C TYR A 189 16.11 -2.95 16.02
N ASP A 190 15.45 -3.94 16.58
CA ASP A 190 15.92 -4.67 17.74
C ASP A 190 15.44 -6.13 17.73
N SER A 191 16.38 -7.07 17.85
CA SER A 191 16.07 -8.49 17.83
C SER A 191 15.25 -8.99 19.03
N GLY A 192 15.25 -8.23 20.13
CA GLY A 192 14.55 -8.59 21.37
C GLY A 192 13.11 -8.08 21.45
N PHE A 193 12.83 -6.87 20.94
CA PHE A 193 11.51 -6.27 21.10
C PHE A 193 10.90 -5.61 19.83
N ASP A 194 11.69 -5.34 18.79
CA ASP A 194 11.19 -4.71 17.56
C ASP A 194 11.75 -5.39 16.30
N ARG A 195 11.12 -6.49 15.92
CA ARG A 195 11.37 -7.22 14.67
C ARG A 195 10.40 -6.79 13.57
N LEU A 196 9.73 -5.65 13.74
CA LEU A 196 8.76 -5.08 12.81
C LEU A 196 9.39 -3.94 11.98
N HIS A 197 10.07 -3.01 12.62
CA HIS A 197 10.59 -1.83 11.96
C HIS A 197 12.00 -2.06 11.39
N PRO A 198 12.22 -1.79 10.09
CA PRO A 198 13.57 -1.82 9.52
C PRO A 198 14.49 -0.77 10.16
N ASN A 199 15.69 -1.20 10.55
CA ASN A 199 16.76 -0.31 10.98
C ASN A 199 17.44 0.38 9.78
N THR A 200 18.54 1.11 9.97
CA THR A 200 19.23 1.82 8.88
C THR A 200 19.65 0.89 7.75
N LYS A 201 20.14 -0.33 8.04
CA LYS A 201 20.48 -1.31 6.99
C LYS A 201 19.25 -1.82 6.25
N GLY A 202 18.16 -2.05 6.97
CA GLY A 202 16.88 -2.42 6.36
C GLY A 202 16.33 -1.30 5.47
N GLN A 203 16.39 -0.06 5.95
CA GLN A 203 16.00 1.13 5.17
C GLN A 203 16.85 1.30 3.90
N GLU A 204 18.17 1.07 3.99
CA GLU A 204 19.06 1.10 2.82
C GLU A 204 18.70 -0.01 1.82
N ARG A 205 18.38 -1.21 2.30
CA ARG A 205 17.94 -2.32 1.45
C ARG A 205 16.62 -2.03 0.75
N MET A 206 15.65 -1.45 1.46
CA MET A 206 14.39 -0.95 0.87
C MET A 206 14.67 0.08 -0.24
N ALA A 207 15.53 1.06 0.04
CA ALA A 207 15.91 2.11 -0.92
C ALA A 207 16.54 1.51 -2.18
N ARG A 208 17.48 0.58 -2.02
CA ARG A 208 18.17 -0.07 -3.14
C ARG A 208 17.20 -0.88 -4.00
N THR A 209 16.32 -1.64 -3.38
CA THR A 209 15.25 -2.37 -4.07
C THR A 209 14.34 -1.41 -4.82
N LEU A 210 13.86 -0.35 -4.15
CA LEU A 210 12.96 0.63 -4.75
C LEU A 210 13.63 1.36 -5.92
N MET A 211 14.89 1.76 -5.80
CA MET A 211 15.66 2.42 -6.86
C MET A 211 15.66 1.57 -8.15
N TYR A 212 16.01 0.27 -8.05
CA TYR A 212 16.03 -0.60 -9.23
C TYR A 212 14.63 -0.82 -9.82
N GLN A 213 13.61 -0.92 -8.98
CA GLN A 213 12.22 -1.08 -9.45
C GLN A 213 11.71 0.20 -10.13
N LEU A 214 12.00 1.38 -9.58
CA LEU A 214 11.62 2.67 -10.18
C LEU A 214 12.28 2.87 -11.55
N LEU A 215 13.56 2.52 -11.69
CA LEU A 215 14.27 2.62 -12.97
C LEU A 215 13.72 1.68 -14.05
N ALA A 216 12.99 0.64 -13.67
CA ALA A 216 12.35 -0.30 -14.59
C ALA A 216 10.91 0.08 -14.96
N LEU A 217 10.31 1.08 -14.30
CA LEU A 217 8.96 1.54 -14.63
C LEU A 217 8.99 2.47 -15.85
N PRO A 218 7.97 2.39 -16.72
CA PRO A 218 7.82 3.38 -17.78
C PRO A 218 7.53 4.76 -17.15
N VAL A 219 8.17 5.76 -17.68
CA VAL A 219 7.96 7.18 -17.30
C VAL A 219 6.80 7.74 -18.11
#